data_c5affe6a460b7be5efcf86107b1e69a1
#
_entry.id   c5affe6a460b7be5efcf86107b1e69a1
#
_cell.length_a   1.000
_cell.length_b   1.000
_cell.length_c   1.000
_cell.angle_alpha   90.00
_cell.angle_beta   90.00
_cell.angle_gamma   90.00
#
_symmetry.space_group_name_H-M   'P 1'
#
loop_
_entity.id
_entity.type
_entity.pdbx_description
1 polymer ?
#
loop_
_entity_poly.entity_id
_entity_poly.type
_entity_poly.pdbx_seq_one_letter_code
_entity_poly.pdbx_strand_id
1 'polypeptide(L)'
;MREVKLPHLPSDVEAQKGDLITDLWFKGKEEQIQQNKQEIRIKMKNIVIFGAPGSGKGTQSDKLIEKYGLNHISTGDVLRAEIKNGTELGKTAQQFIDNGQLIPDDLMVSILASVYDSFGRGHKGVIFDGFPRTIPQAEALKKMLSERGDKVACMLELDVPEEELMKRLILRGQQSGRADDNEETIKKRLVVYHSQTQPLIEWYKQEGIHHHINGLGELDRIFGDICEVVDKI
;
A
#
# COMPACT_ATOMS: atom_id res chain seq x y z
N MET A 1 22.27 23.08 22.98
CA MET A 1 23.32 22.90 21.95
C MET A 1 24.58 22.40 22.63
N ARG A 2 24.95 21.14 22.44
CA ARG A 2 26.23 20.60 22.93
C ARG A 2 27.17 20.56 21.72
N GLU A 3 28.22 21.36 21.76
CA GLU A 3 29.32 21.29 20.80
C GLU A 3 29.99 19.92 20.88
N VAL A 4 30.03 19.20 19.73
CA VAL A 4 30.84 17.99 19.59
C VAL A 4 32.24 18.44 19.26
N LYS A 5 33.15 18.39 20.24
CA LYS A 5 34.59 18.58 20.03
C LYS A 5 35.12 17.46 19.13
N LEU A 6 35.62 17.83 17.95
CA LEU A 6 36.39 16.94 17.07
C LEU A 6 37.69 16.54 17.77
N PRO A 7 38.09 15.26 17.75
CA PRO A 7 39.38 14.82 18.25
C PRO A 7 40.51 15.43 17.41
N HIS A 8 41.53 15.95 18.14
CA HIS A 8 42.77 16.48 17.56
C HIS A 8 43.50 15.37 16.77
N LEU A 9 43.77 15.62 15.50
CA LEU A 9 44.65 14.78 14.67
C LEU A 9 46.12 15.03 15.11
N PRO A 10 46.95 13.98 15.21
CA PRO A 10 48.38 14.15 15.44
C PRO A 10 49.04 14.79 14.23
N SER A 11 49.92 15.77 14.48
CA SER A 11 50.54 16.65 13.50
C SER A 11 51.70 16.02 12.67
N ASP A 12 51.99 14.72 12.84
CA ASP A 12 53.23 14.16 12.32
C ASP A 12 53.06 12.82 11.55
N VAL A 13 52.04 12.69 10.74
CA VAL A 13 51.89 11.53 9.84
C VAL A 13 52.04 11.97 8.38
N GLU A 14 53.16 11.53 7.76
CA GLU A 14 53.54 11.82 6.40
C GLU A 14 52.40 11.76 5.38
N ALA A 15 52.41 12.69 4.46
CA ALA A 15 51.34 12.99 3.49
C ALA A 15 50.95 11.81 2.55
N GLN A 16 51.64 10.70 2.54
CA GLN A 16 51.29 9.51 1.74
C GLN A 16 50.43 8.47 2.44
N LYS A 17 50.22 8.57 3.79
CA LYS A 17 49.27 7.74 4.54
C LYS A 17 47.93 8.44 4.81
N GLY A 18 47.88 9.74 4.64
CA GLY A 18 46.70 10.57 4.89
C GLY A 18 45.52 10.23 3.97
N ASP A 19 45.79 10.00 2.69
CA ASP A 19 44.74 9.73 1.70
C ASP A 19 44.02 8.39 1.96
N LEU A 20 44.81 7.34 2.31
CA LEU A 20 44.22 6.00 2.54
C LEU A 20 43.36 5.92 3.78
N ILE A 21 43.72 6.61 4.87
CA ILE A 21 42.96 6.63 6.11
C ILE A 21 41.72 7.49 5.96
N THR A 22 41.80 8.60 5.25
CA THR A 22 40.69 9.49 4.93
C THR A 22 39.68 8.78 4.04
N ASP A 23 40.13 8.08 3.00
CA ASP A 23 39.29 7.31 2.08
C ASP A 23 38.57 6.15 2.80
N LEU A 24 39.26 5.41 3.66
CA LEU A 24 38.68 4.35 4.48
C LEU A 24 37.63 4.90 5.48
N TRP A 25 37.86 6.07 6.06
CA TRP A 25 36.93 6.70 6.98
C TRP A 25 35.68 7.22 6.27
N PHE A 26 35.83 7.85 5.09
CA PHE A 26 34.69 8.26 4.27
C PHE A 26 33.89 7.07 3.77
N LYS A 27 34.58 6.01 3.29
CA LYS A 27 33.93 4.78 2.84
C LYS A 27 33.17 4.08 3.97
N GLY A 28 33.74 3.99 5.17
CA GLY A 28 33.05 3.45 6.35
C GLY A 28 31.85 4.29 6.78
N LYS A 29 31.92 5.63 6.67
CA LYS A 29 30.76 6.49 6.90
C LYS A 29 29.67 6.36 5.83
N GLU A 30 30.06 6.25 4.56
CA GLU A 30 29.09 6.02 3.48
C GLU A 30 28.38 4.67 3.64
N GLU A 31 29.11 3.62 3.99
CA GLU A 31 28.54 2.30 4.28
C GLU A 31 27.59 2.34 5.49
N GLN A 32 27.94 3.07 6.56
CA GLN A 32 27.12 3.23 7.75
C GLN A 32 25.87 4.09 7.50
N ILE A 33 25.98 5.12 6.63
CA ILE A 33 24.85 5.92 6.16
C ILE A 33 23.93 5.08 5.27
N GLN A 34 24.49 4.24 4.41
CA GLN A 34 23.73 3.33 3.57
C GLN A 34 23.03 2.24 4.40
N GLN A 35 23.72 1.64 5.39
CA GLN A 35 23.11 0.69 6.32
C GLN A 35 21.99 1.33 7.14
N ASN A 36 22.19 2.53 7.72
CA ASN A 36 21.16 3.25 8.45
C ASN A 36 19.97 3.63 7.55
N LYS A 37 20.21 4.02 6.28
CA LYS A 37 19.15 4.24 5.29
C LYS A 37 18.39 2.95 4.98
N GLN A 38 19.06 1.82 4.94
CA GLN A 38 18.46 0.51 4.70
C GLN A 38 17.66 0.01 5.90
N GLU A 39 18.14 0.21 7.13
CA GLU A 39 17.40 -0.09 8.36
C GLU A 39 16.17 0.79 8.55
N ILE A 40 16.25 2.09 8.21
CA ILE A 40 15.09 3.00 8.23
C ILE A 40 14.06 2.56 7.16
N ARG A 41 14.49 2.10 5.97
CA ARG A 41 13.62 1.60 4.91
C ARG A 41 12.94 0.27 5.24
N ILE A 42 13.59 -0.61 6.01
CA ILE A 42 13.03 -1.90 6.46
C ILE A 42 11.82 -1.69 7.41
N LYS A 43 11.71 -0.51 8.02
CA LYS A 43 10.60 -0.15 8.91
C LYS A 43 9.39 0.46 8.22
N MET A 44 9.43 0.73 6.91
CA MET A 44 8.27 1.26 6.19
C MET A 44 7.23 0.17 5.98
N LYS A 45 6.03 0.39 6.53
CA LYS A 45 4.90 -0.54 6.46
C LYS A 45 4.02 -0.22 5.25
N ASN A 46 4.49 -0.56 4.04
CA ASN A 46 3.65 -0.49 2.84
C ASN A 46 2.79 -1.77 2.77
N ILE A 47 1.51 -1.64 2.97
CA ILE A 47 0.56 -2.75 3.15
C ILE A 47 -0.43 -2.75 1.98
N VAL A 48 -0.56 -3.87 1.30
CA VAL A 48 -1.69 -4.10 0.39
C VAL A 48 -2.82 -4.73 1.20
N ILE A 49 -3.95 -4.01 1.34
CA ILE A 49 -5.16 -4.61 1.91
C ILE A 49 -6.03 -5.17 0.78
N PHE A 50 -6.31 -6.45 0.85
CA PHE A 50 -6.88 -7.25 -0.22
C PHE A 50 -8.18 -7.94 0.20
N GLY A 51 -9.01 -8.26 -0.77
CA GLY A 51 -10.28 -8.96 -0.55
C GLY A 51 -11.37 -8.48 -1.49
N ALA A 52 -12.43 -9.25 -1.61
CA ALA A 52 -13.56 -8.95 -2.48
C ALA A 52 -14.25 -7.62 -2.10
N PRO A 53 -15.02 -7.02 -3.02
CA PRO A 53 -15.92 -5.93 -2.67
C PRO A 53 -16.79 -6.33 -1.48
N GLY A 54 -16.91 -5.45 -0.46
CA GLY A 54 -17.70 -5.74 0.75
C GLY A 54 -16.94 -6.46 1.88
N SER A 55 -15.67 -6.87 1.69
CA SER A 55 -14.92 -7.61 2.72
C SER A 55 -14.52 -6.80 3.97
N GLY A 56 -14.71 -5.46 3.96
CA GLY A 56 -14.40 -4.61 5.13
C GLY A 56 -13.04 -3.92 5.05
N LYS A 57 -12.36 -3.94 3.90
CA LYS A 57 -11.04 -3.29 3.72
C LYS A 57 -10.97 -1.86 4.25
N GLY A 58 -11.89 -0.99 3.82
CA GLY A 58 -11.90 0.41 4.24
C GLY A 58 -11.97 0.57 5.76
N THR A 59 -12.87 -0.16 6.42
CA THR A 59 -13.01 -0.12 7.89
C THR A 59 -11.73 -0.54 8.60
N GLN A 60 -11.05 -1.57 8.10
CA GLN A 60 -9.79 -2.03 8.69
C GLN A 60 -8.64 -1.07 8.34
N SER A 61 -8.65 -0.46 7.15
CA SER A 61 -7.69 0.59 6.78
C SER A 61 -7.78 1.78 7.72
N ASP A 62 -8.99 2.26 8.04
CA ASP A 62 -9.19 3.39 8.97
C ASP A 62 -8.56 3.10 10.34
N LYS A 63 -8.79 1.90 10.88
CA LYS A 63 -8.18 1.46 12.15
C LYS A 63 -6.64 1.35 12.07
N LEU A 64 -6.10 0.88 10.95
CA LEU A 64 -4.65 0.81 10.72
C LEU A 64 -4.02 2.20 10.63
N ILE A 65 -4.68 3.16 9.96
CA ILE A 65 -4.26 4.56 9.89
C ILE A 65 -4.17 5.14 11.29
N GLU A 66 -5.22 4.97 12.08
CA GLU A 66 -5.30 5.49 13.45
C GLU A 66 -4.20 4.90 14.34
N LYS A 67 -4.00 3.58 14.30
CA LYS A 67 -3.03 2.91 15.19
C LYS A 67 -1.57 3.14 14.78
N TYR A 68 -1.26 3.05 13.49
CA TYR A 68 0.14 3.06 13.01
C TYR A 68 0.58 4.38 12.38
N GLY A 69 -0.35 5.30 12.11
CA GLY A 69 -0.08 6.58 11.45
C GLY A 69 0.37 6.40 9.99
N LEU A 70 -0.22 5.43 9.30
CA LEU A 70 0.05 5.15 7.90
C LEU A 70 -0.72 6.10 6.98
N ASN A 71 -0.18 6.38 5.81
CA ASN A 71 -0.94 7.02 4.75
C ASN A 71 -1.87 6.00 4.08
N HIS A 72 -2.90 6.48 3.40
CA HIS A 72 -3.90 5.64 2.74
C HIS A 72 -4.10 6.05 1.29
N ILE A 73 -4.06 5.10 0.39
CA ILE A 73 -4.46 5.28 -0.99
C ILE A 73 -5.62 4.33 -1.27
N SER A 74 -6.83 4.85 -1.27
CA SER A 74 -8.02 4.15 -1.72
C SER A 74 -8.30 4.54 -3.17
N THR A 75 -8.00 3.66 -4.11
CA THR A 75 -8.26 3.93 -5.54
C THR A 75 -9.73 4.19 -5.81
N GLY A 76 -10.62 3.49 -5.11
CA GLY A 76 -12.05 3.71 -5.24
C GLY A 76 -12.48 5.11 -4.78
N ASP A 77 -11.89 5.64 -3.71
CA ASP A 77 -12.25 6.97 -3.20
C ASP A 77 -11.66 8.08 -4.06
N VAL A 78 -10.43 7.91 -4.55
CA VAL A 78 -9.80 8.82 -5.52
C VAL A 78 -10.71 8.96 -6.75
N LEU A 79 -11.12 7.84 -7.35
CA LEU A 79 -11.96 7.87 -8.55
C LEU A 79 -13.35 8.45 -8.28
N ARG A 80 -13.97 8.14 -7.15
CA ARG A 80 -15.26 8.75 -6.77
C ARG A 80 -15.15 10.25 -6.55
N ALA A 81 -14.03 10.74 -6.00
CA ALA A 81 -13.78 12.17 -5.86
C ALA A 81 -13.64 12.85 -7.24
N GLU A 82 -12.92 12.23 -8.18
CA GLU A 82 -12.78 12.73 -9.55
C GLU A 82 -14.14 12.78 -10.27
N ILE A 83 -14.98 11.75 -10.10
CA ILE A 83 -16.34 11.72 -10.66
C ILE A 83 -17.17 12.87 -10.07
N LYS A 84 -17.15 13.04 -8.76
CA LYS A 84 -17.90 14.11 -8.08
C LYS A 84 -17.45 15.51 -8.53
N ASN A 85 -16.17 15.68 -8.80
CA ASN A 85 -15.58 16.93 -9.27
C ASN A 85 -15.78 17.15 -10.79
N GLY A 86 -16.32 16.19 -11.53
CA GLY A 86 -16.58 16.28 -12.96
C GLY A 86 -15.34 16.40 -13.84
N THR A 87 -14.18 15.93 -13.36
CA THR A 87 -12.93 15.97 -14.14
C THR A 87 -12.98 15.04 -15.35
N GLU A 88 -12.08 15.20 -16.33
CA GLU A 88 -11.99 14.28 -17.46
C GLU A 88 -11.67 12.85 -17.01
N LEU A 89 -10.81 12.71 -15.99
CA LEU A 89 -10.56 11.42 -15.33
C LEU A 89 -11.86 10.87 -14.71
N GLY A 90 -12.63 11.69 -14.02
CA GLY A 90 -13.90 11.30 -13.42
C GLY A 90 -14.93 10.83 -14.46
N LYS A 91 -15.06 11.52 -15.57
CA LYS A 91 -15.96 11.09 -16.68
C LYS A 91 -15.55 9.74 -17.25
N THR A 92 -14.26 9.51 -17.45
CA THR A 92 -13.72 8.22 -17.89
C THR A 92 -13.98 7.15 -16.83
N ALA A 93 -13.67 7.42 -15.56
CA ALA A 93 -13.84 6.48 -14.46
C ALA A 93 -15.30 6.06 -14.25
N GLN A 94 -16.25 6.98 -14.44
CA GLN A 94 -17.68 6.72 -14.30
C GLN A 94 -18.14 5.56 -15.19
N GLN A 95 -17.70 5.54 -16.46
CA GLN A 95 -18.10 4.50 -17.42
C GLN A 95 -17.67 3.10 -16.97
N PHE A 96 -16.50 2.96 -16.37
CA PHE A 96 -16.01 1.67 -15.86
C PHE A 96 -16.70 1.27 -14.55
N ILE A 97 -16.84 2.21 -13.61
CA ILE A 97 -17.41 1.96 -12.28
C ILE A 97 -18.88 1.55 -12.38
N ASP A 98 -19.68 2.21 -13.22
CA ASP A 98 -21.09 1.91 -13.39
C ASP A 98 -21.32 0.50 -13.97
N ASN A 99 -20.36 0.01 -14.76
CA ASN A 99 -20.36 -1.33 -15.32
C ASN A 99 -19.66 -2.38 -14.43
N GLY A 100 -19.14 -2.00 -13.27
CA GLY A 100 -18.39 -2.87 -12.36
C GLY A 100 -17.04 -3.33 -12.91
N GLN A 101 -16.51 -2.62 -13.92
CA GLN A 101 -15.24 -2.92 -14.59
C GLN A 101 -14.06 -2.24 -13.93
N LEU A 102 -12.84 -2.72 -14.21
CA LEU A 102 -11.59 -2.08 -13.80
C LEU A 102 -11.22 -0.97 -14.80
N ILE A 103 -10.60 0.08 -14.26
CA ILE A 103 -9.98 1.14 -15.07
C ILE A 103 -8.69 0.60 -15.70
N PRO A 104 -8.29 1.07 -16.91
CA PRO A 104 -7.05 0.67 -17.54
C PRO A 104 -5.83 0.80 -16.61
N ASP A 105 -4.96 -0.22 -16.62
CA ASP A 105 -3.86 -0.36 -15.68
C ASP A 105 -2.90 0.83 -15.71
N ASP A 106 -2.53 1.30 -16.90
CA ASP A 106 -1.59 2.44 -17.05
C ASP A 106 -2.10 3.72 -16.39
N LEU A 107 -3.40 3.97 -16.52
CA LEU A 107 -4.05 5.12 -15.91
C LEU A 107 -4.05 4.99 -14.38
N MET A 108 -4.38 3.81 -13.85
CA MET A 108 -4.36 3.56 -12.42
C MET A 108 -2.97 3.70 -11.80
N VAL A 109 -1.94 3.15 -12.46
CA VAL A 109 -0.55 3.25 -11.99
C VAL A 109 -0.08 4.69 -11.94
N SER A 110 -0.42 5.50 -12.96
CA SER A 110 -0.06 6.93 -13.00
C SER A 110 -0.69 7.72 -11.85
N ILE A 111 -1.97 7.48 -11.58
CA ILE A 111 -2.69 8.12 -10.45
C ILE A 111 -2.04 7.72 -9.12
N LEU A 112 -1.79 6.42 -8.94
CA LEU A 112 -1.21 5.89 -7.72
C LEU A 112 0.18 6.45 -7.45
N ALA A 113 1.05 6.52 -8.46
CA ALA A 113 2.38 7.08 -8.35
C ALA A 113 2.34 8.55 -7.93
N SER A 114 1.46 9.37 -8.53
CA SER A 114 1.28 10.78 -8.18
C SER A 114 0.83 10.95 -6.73
N VAL A 115 -0.15 10.15 -6.26
CA VAL A 115 -0.62 10.21 -4.87
C VAL A 115 0.47 9.75 -3.91
N TYR A 116 1.18 8.66 -4.22
CA TYR A 116 2.29 8.16 -3.38
C TYR A 116 3.38 9.23 -3.20
N ASP A 117 3.80 9.87 -4.30
CA ASP A 117 4.84 10.89 -4.27
C ASP A 117 4.41 12.15 -3.51
N SER A 118 3.11 12.45 -3.43
CA SER A 118 2.58 13.58 -2.66
C SER A 118 2.77 13.46 -1.15
N PHE A 119 2.95 12.26 -0.62
CA PHE A 119 3.22 12.05 0.82
C PHE A 119 4.62 12.48 1.24
N GLY A 120 5.52 12.69 0.29
CA GLY A 120 6.90 13.10 0.55
C GLY A 120 7.75 12.00 1.19
N ARG A 121 8.94 12.37 1.67
CA ARG A 121 9.86 11.45 2.35
C ARG A 121 9.59 11.43 3.85
N GLY A 122 9.74 10.23 4.45
CA GLY A 122 9.66 10.07 5.92
C GLY A 122 8.29 9.67 6.45
N HIS A 123 7.34 9.30 5.57
CA HIS A 123 6.10 8.67 6.01
C HIS A 123 6.38 7.27 6.59
N LYS A 124 5.50 6.79 7.48
CA LYS A 124 5.65 5.48 8.16
C LYS A 124 5.31 4.29 7.27
N GLY A 125 4.68 4.53 6.13
CA GLY A 125 4.20 3.55 5.17
C GLY A 125 2.86 3.96 4.59
N VAL A 126 2.37 3.15 3.65
CA VAL A 126 1.13 3.39 2.90
C VAL A 126 0.28 2.13 2.87
N ILE A 127 -1.02 2.29 3.09
CA ILE A 127 -2.02 1.27 2.85
C ILE A 127 -2.55 1.46 1.42
N PHE A 128 -2.39 0.43 0.59
CA PHE A 128 -2.95 0.37 -0.75
C PHE A 128 -4.28 -0.37 -0.69
N ASP A 129 -5.41 0.35 -0.80
CA ASP A 129 -6.76 -0.20 -0.80
C ASP A 129 -7.37 -0.15 -2.20
N GLY A 130 -7.76 -1.33 -2.70
CA GLY A 130 -8.32 -1.48 -4.04
C GLY A 130 -7.29 -1.42 -5.18
N PHE A 131 -6.01 -1.55 -4.86
CA PHE A 131 -4.90 -1.69 -5.78
C PHE A 131 -3.79 -2.54 -5.13
N PRO A 132 -3.13 -3.46 -5.88
CA PRO A 132 -3.41 -3.83 -7.26
C PRO A 132 -4.67 -4.71 -7.38
N ARG A 133 -5.25 -4.77 -8.61
CA ARG A 133 -6.38 -5.65 -8.95
C ARG A 133 -6.07 -6.61 -10.08
N THR A 134 -4.93 -6.47 -10.73
CA THR A 134 -4.43 -7.37 -11.77
C THR A 134 -2.96 -7.67 -11.52
N ILE A 135 -2.44 -8.77 -12.10
CA ILE A 135 -1.00 -9.11 -11.99
C ILE A 135 -0.13 -8.01 -12.60
N PRO A 136 -0.42 -7.45 -13.79
CA PRO A 136 0.35 -6.32 -14.32
C PRO A 136 0.38 -5.11 -13.38
N GLN A 137 -0.72 -4.81 -12.67
CA GLN A 137 -0.74 -3.76 -11.65
C GLN A 137 0.16 -4.10 -10.46
N ALA A 138 0.23 -5.37 -10.01
CA ALA A 138 1.11 -5.79 -8.92
C ALA A 138 2.59 -5.65 -9.29
N GLU A 139 2.95 -6.03 -10.50
CA GLU A 139 4.30 -5.85 -11.04
C GLU A 139 4.66 -4.37 -11.16
N ALA A 140 3.74 -3.54 -11.64
CA ALA A 140 3.92 -2.10 -11.72
C ALA A 140 4.08 -1.45 -10.33
N LEU A 141 3.29 -1.88 -9.33
CA LEU A 141 3.45 -1.44 -7.94
C LEU A 141 4.82 -1.81 -7.39
N LYS A 142 5.24 -3.07 -7.59
CA LYS A 142 6.55 -3.57 -7.15
C LYS A 142 7.69 -2.74 -7.77
N LYS A 143 7.63 -2.46 -9.08
CA LYS A 143 8.58 -1.63 -9.79
C LYS A 143 8.58 -0.20 -9.27
N MET A 144 7.40 0.43 -9.17
CA MET A 144 7.23 1.80 -8.69
C MET A 144 7.85 2.01 -7.30
N LEU A 145 7.58 1.10 -6.37
CA LEU A 145 8.14 1.16 -5.01
C LEU A 145 9.65 0.92 -5.02
N SER A 146 10.15 -0.06 -5.79
CA SER A 146 11.56 -0.37 -5.91
C SER A 146 12.38 0.82 -6.42
N GLU A 147 11.88 1.56 -7.42
CA GLU A 147 12.51 2.79 -7.93
C GLU A 147 12.64 3.88 -6.86
N ARG A 148 11.77 3.85 -5.84
CA ARG A 148 11.80 4.74 -4.67
C ARG A 148 12.57 4.16 -3.49
N GLY A 149 13.10 2.95 -3.66
CA GLY A 149 13.80 2.17 -2.64
C GLY A 149 12.89 1.58 -1.58
N ASP A 150 11.61 1.41 -1.89
CA ASP A 150 10.59 0.86 -1.04
C ASP A 150 10.11 -0.51 -1.55
N LYS A 151 9.30 -1.19 -0.78
CA LYS A 151 8.68 -2.45 -1.16
C LYS A 151 7.33 -2.62 -0.45
N VAL A 152 6.49 -3.51 -0.94
CA VAL A 152 5.34 -4.01 -0.19
C VAL A 152 5.86 -4.88 0.95
N ALA A 153 5.47 -4.57 2.19
CA ALA A 153 5.88 -5.31 3.38
C ALA A 153 5.00 -6.55 3.60
N CYS A 154 3.69 -6.42 3.38
CA CYS A 154 2.76 -7.54 3.42
C CYS A 154 1.51 -7.28 2.57
N MET A 155 0.84 -8.35 2.18
CA MET A 155 -0.51 -8.34 1.63
C MET A 155 -1.46 -9.03 2.63
N LEU A 156 -2.47 -8.30 3.10
CA LEU A 156 -3.48 -8.77 4.03
C LEU A 156 -4.75 -9.12 3.25
N GLU A 157 -5.04 -10.40 3.11
CA GLU A 157 -6.27 -10.88 2.49
C GLU A 157 -7.38 -10.96 3.53
N LEU A 158 -8.45 -10.16 3.38
CA LEU A 158 -9.69 -10.28 4.14
C LEU A 158 -10.61 -11.25 3.41
N ASP A 159 -10.66 -12.49 3.87
CA ASP A 159 -11.49 -13.55 3.30
C ASP A 159 -12.88 -13.53 3.96
N VAL A 160 -13.92 -13.39 3.12
CA VAL A 160 -15.32 -13.31 3.52
C VAL A 160 -16.16 -14.11 2.53
N PRO A 161 -17.06 -15.00 2.98
CA PRO A 161 -17.95 -15.74 2.09
C PRO A 161 -18.85 -14.83 1.25
N GLU A 162 -19.13 -15.25 0.01
CA GLU A 162 -19.85 -14.43 -0.96
C GLU A 162 -21.26 -14.03 -0.49
N GLU A 163 -21.95 -14.91 0.20
CA GLU A 163 -23.28 -14.60 0.77
C GLU A 163 -23.23 -13.41 1.74
N GLU A 164 -22.19 -13.33 2.55
CA GLU A 164 -21.99 -12.24 3.49
C GLU A 164 -21.56 -10.96 2.75
N LEU A 165 -20.71 -11.07 1.72
CA LEU A 165 -20.34 -9.94 0.86
C LEU A 165 -21.56 -9.29 0.22
N MET A 166 -22.47 -10.10 -0.33
CA MET A 166 -23.72 -9.62 -0.93
C MET A 166 -24.57 -8.85 0.07
N LYS A 167 -24.76 -9.39 1.28
CA LYS A 167 -25.54 -8.72 2.35
C LYS A 167 -24.92 -7.36 2.72
N ARG A 168 -23.60 -7.33 2.94
CA ARG A 168 -22.87 -6.11 3.32
C ARG A 168 -22.93 -5.04 2.22
N LEU A 169 -22.80 -5.43 0.96
CA LEU A 169 -22.84 -4.50 -0.16
C LEU A 169 -24.23 -3.91 -0.37
N ILE A 170 -25.29 -4.72 -0.32
CA ILE A 170 -26.69 -4.25 -0.42
C ILE A 170 -27.00 -3.26 0.72
N LEU A 171 -26.64 -3.62 1.95
CA LEU A 171 -26.84 -2.74 3.11
C LEU A 171 -26.09 -1.42 2.95
N ARG A 172 -24.83 -1.46 2.49
CA ARG A 172 -24.03 -0.27 2.23
C ARG A 172 -24.65 0.61 1.13
N GLY A 173 -25.17 0.02 0.06
CA GLY A 173 -25.88 0.74 -1.00
C GLY A 173 -27.08 1.53 -0.46
N GLN A 174 -27.87 0.92 0.42
CA GLN A 174 -29.01 1.56 1.07
C GLN A 174 -28.59 2.72 1.99
N GLN A 175 -27.46 2.59 2.70
CA GLN A 175 -26.99 3.59 3.66
C GLN A 175 -26.20 4.73 3.04
N SER A 176 -25.34 4.43 2.06
CA SER A 176 -24.37 5.38 1.51
C SER A 176 -24.78 5.97 0.16
N GLY A 177 -25.83 5.45 -0.49
CA GLY A 177 -26.26 5.89 -1.81
C GLY A 177 -25.24 5.63 -2.93
N ARG A 178 -24.28 4.71 -2.74
CA ARG A 178 -23.30 4.36 -3.78
C ARG A 178 -23.99 3.72 -4.98
N ALA A 179 -23.83 4.30 -6.16
CA ALA A 179 -24.45 3.83 -7.40
C ALA A 179 -23.99 2.42 -7.80
N ASP A 180 -22.74 2.05 -7.44
CA ASP A 180 -22.13 0.75 -7.74
C ASP A 180 -22.49 -0.38 -6.74
N ASP A 181 -23.34 -0.12 -5.75
CA ASP A 181 -23.80 -1.11 -4.77
C ASP A 181 -25.27 -1.55 -5.00
N ASN A 182 -25.72 -1.57 -6.26
CA ASN A 182 -26.93 -2.26 -6.68
C ASN A 182 -26.63 -3.73 -7.01
N GLU A 183 -27.63 -4.60 -6.92
CA GLU A 183 -27.46 -6.06 -7.06
C GLU A 183 -26.81 -6.49 -8.37
N GLU A 184 -27.18 -5.86 -9.49
CA GLU A 184 -26.62 -6.17 -10.81
C GLU A 184 -25.12 -5.84 -10.89
N THR A 185 -24.75 -4.64 -10.45
CA THR A 185 -23.35 -4.18 -10.44
C THR A 185 -22.52 -4.96 -9.44
N ILE A 186 -23.08 -5.33 -8.28
CA ILE A 186 -22.41 -6.19 -7.30
C ILE A 186 -22.01 -7.52 -7.93
N LYS A 187 -22.94 -8.19 -8.60
CA LYS A 187 -22.66 -9.48 -9.28
C LYS A 187 -21.55 -9.32 -10.33
N LYS A 188 -21.60 -8.27 -11.14
CA LYS A 188 -20.53 -7.97 -12.11
C LYS A 188 -19.17 -7.78 -11.45
N ARG A 189 -19.13 -7.03 -10.35
CA ARG A 189 -17.90 -6.79 -9.56
C ARG A 189 -17.32 -8.06 -8.96
N LEU A 190 -18.15 -8.98 -8.48
CA LEU A 190 -17.71 -10.28 -7.97
C LEU A 190 -17.13 -11.15 -9.10
N VAL A 191 -17.76 -11.19 -10.27
CA VAL A 191 -17.21 -11.89 -11.44
C VAL A 191 -15.84 -11.33 -11.84
N VAL A 192 -15.70 -10.00 -11.90
CA VAL A 192 -14.42 -9.35 -12.20
C VAL A 192 -13.39 -9.64 -11.11
N TYR A 193 -13.79 -9.62 -9.83
CA TYR A 193 -12.91 -9.98 -8.73
C TYR A 193 -12.36 -11.39 -8.87
N HIS A 194 -13.22 -12.39 -9.09
CA HIS A 194 -12.81 -13.79 -9.20
C HIS A 194 -11.90 -14.05 -10.41
N SER A 195 -12.23 -13.42 -11.55
CA SER A 195 -11.48 -13.66 -12.79
C SER A 195 -10.16 -12.90 -12.89
N GLN A 196 -10.08 -11.68 -12.36
CA GLN A 196 -8.92 -10.79 -12.58
C GLN A 196 -8.12 -10.50 -11.32
N THR A 197 -8.80 -10.43 -10.16
CA THR A 197 -8.19 -9.95 -8.92
C THR A 197 -7.77 -11.10 -8.00
N GLN A 198 -8.60 -12.10 -7.83
CA GLN A 198 -8.30 -13.26 -6.97
C GLN A 198 -6.99 -13.98 -7.33
N PRO A 199 -6.54 -14.09 -8.60
CA PRO A 199 -5.24 -14.68 -8.93
C PRO A 199 -4.04 -13.99 -8.25
N LEU A 200 -4.17 -12.74 -7.79
CA LEU A 200 -3.14 -12.06 -7.02
C LEU A 200 -2.80 -12.73 -5.69
N ILE A 201 -3.73 -13.49 -5.10
CA ILE A 201 -3.48 -14.25 -3.88
C ILE A 201 -2.29 -15.19 -4.08
N GLU A 202 -2.32 -15.95 -5.17
CA GLU A 202 -1.25 -16.90 -5.49
C GLU A 202 0.06 -16.17 -5.84
N TRP A 203 -0.03 -15.05 -6.57
CA TRP A 203 1.13 -14.21 -6.88
C TRP A 203 1.81 -13.70 -5.61
N TYR A 204 1.06 -13.18 -4.62
CA TYR A 204 1.60 -12.69 -3.35
C TYR A 204 2.08 -13.82 -2.42
N LYS A 205 1.51 -15.03 -2.52
CA LYS A 205 2.05 -16.23 -1.85
C LYS A 205 3.44 -16.58 -2.38
N GLN A 206 3.64 -16.52 -3.71
CA GLN A 206 4.96 -16.74 -4.32
C GLN A 206 5.97 -15.67 -3.92
N GLU A 207 5.52 -14.42 -3.72
CA GLU A 207 6.36 -13.35 -3.18
C GLU A 207 6.64 -13.51 -1.66
N GLY A 208 6.01 -14.45 -0.97
CA GLY A 208 6.22 -14.73 0.45
C GLY A 208 5.70 -13.69 1.42
N ILE A 209 4.77 -12.81 0.98
CA ILE A 209 4.24 -11.70 1.79
C ILE A 209 2.71 -11.73 1.93
N HIS A 210 2.05 -12.83 1.55
CA HIS A 210 0.63 -13.04 1.72
C HIS A 210 0.28 -13.47 3.15
N HIS A 211 -0.76 -12.85 3.73
CA HIS A 211 -1.34 -13.23 5.02
C HIS A 211 -2.85 -13.30 4.90
N HIS A 212 -3.40 -14.47 5.22
CA HIS A 212 -4.85 -14.72 5.22
C HIS A 212 -5.45 -14.28 6.56
N ILE A 213 -6.52 -13.49 6.50
CA ILE A 213 -7.30 -13.00 7.65
C ILE A 213 -8.75 -13.40 7.44
N ASN A 214 -9.33 -14.12 8.40
CA ASN A 214 -10.75 -14.40 8.38
C ASN A 214 -11.56 -13.12 8.64
N GLY A 215 -12.23 -12.60 7.61
CA GLY A 215 -12.99 -11.35 7.63
C GLY A 215 -14.43 -11.48 8.17
N LEU A 216 -14.80 -12.66 8.73
CA LEU A 216 -16.09 -12.86 9.42
C LEU A 216 -16.00 -12.57 10.90
N GLY A 217 -17.04 -12.01 11.49
CA GLY A 217 -17.20 -11.79 12.93
C GLY A 217 -16.94 -10.37 13.37
N GLU A 218 -16.55 -10.20 14.63
CA GLU A 218 -16.40 -8.90 15.28
C GLU A 218 -15.24 -8.10 14.70
N LEU A 219 -15.46 -6.80 14.47
CA LEU A 219 -14.49 -5.90 13.86
C LEU A 219 -13.17 -5.84 14.65
N ASP A 220 -13.24 -5.86 15.98
CA ASP A 220 -12.06 -5.74 16.84
C ASP A 220 -11.23 -7.02 16.85
N ARG A 221 -11.87 -8.21 16.72
CA ARG A 221 -11.15 -9.47 16.54
C ARG A 221 -10.38 -9.46 15.22
N ILE A 222 -11.05 -9.11 14.11
CA ILE A 222 -10.42 -9.03 12.79
C ILE A 222 -9.25 -8.04 12.82
N PHE A 223 -9.42 -6.90 13.48
CA PHE A 223 -8.36 -5.92 13.63
C PHE A 223 -7.20 -6.44 14.48
N GLY A 224 -7.48 -7.23 15.52
CA GLY A 224 -6.46 -7.93 16.33
C GLY A 224 -5.61 -8.86 15.47
N ASP A 225 -6.25 -9.72 14.67
CA ASP A 225 -5.57 -10.65 13.76
C ASP A 225 -4.67 -9.89 12.75
N ILE A 226 -5.16 -8.77 12.23
CA ILE A 226 -4.38 -7.88 11.34
C ILE A 226 -3.17 -7.30 12.08
N CYS A 227 -3.35 -6.80 13.30
CA CYS A 227 -2.27 -6.24 14.11
C CYS A 227 -1.17 -7.25 14.40
N GLU A 228 -1.51 -8.52 14.66
CA GLU A 228 -0.50 -9.57 14.88
C GLU A 228 0.44 -9.74 13.68
N VAL A 229 -0.05 -9.52 12.46
CA VAL A 229 0.78 -9.54 11.25
C VAL A 229 1.60 -8.26 11.15
N VAL A 230 0.94 -7.10 11.28
CA VAL A 230 1.57 -5.77 11.06
C VAL A 230 2.64 -5.46 12.10
N ASP A 231 2.53 -5.99 13.31
CA ASP A 231 3.52 -5.78 14.38
C ASP A 231 4.82 -6.59 14.14
N LYS A 232 4.78 -7.62 13.27
CA LYS A 232 5.92 -8.50 12.94
C LYS A 232 6.73 -8.04 11.72
N ILE A 233 6.24 -7.05 10.94
CA ILE A 233 6.88 -6.54 9.70
C ILE A 233 7.61 -5.21 9.89
#